data_544264e6bd6fdaf39c65c64e5ecb45f9
#
_entry.id   544264e6bd6fdaf39c65c64e5ecb45f9
#
_cell.length_a   1.000
_cell.length_b   1.000
_cell.length_c   1.000
_cell.angle_alpha   90.00
_cell.angle_beta   90.00
_cell.angle_gamma   90.00
#
_symmetry.space_group_name_H-M   'P 1'
#
loop_
_entity.id
_entity.type
_entity.pdbx_description
1 polymer ?
#
loop_
_entity_poly.entity_id
_entity_poly.type
_entity_poly.pdbx_seq_one_letter_code
_entity_poly.pdbx_strand_id
1 'polypeptide(L)'
;MKRWLPIFLLILVLTDRVVVRAQTDAEVQARKDALDVAGAFSNDGFKIRDGHSCGLVKPHEHALVAVNLYAGNQYWFSAATAEPSKIAVSVYDETGKQVTTESYNNGEKAAAGFSPANSGQYLVSVDLVEGNGGSFCLVYSYK
;
A
#
# COMPACT_ATOMS: atom_id res chain seq x y z
N MET A 1 61.64 31.49 24.41
CA MET A 1 60.20 31.71 24.27
C MET A 1 59.55 30.58 23.46
N LYS A 2 58.97 29.63 24.12
CA LYS A 2 58.26 28.53 23.45
C LYS A 2 56.77 28.89 23.34
N ARG A 3 56.30 29.17 22.13
CA ARG A 3 54.89 29.38 21.83
C ARG A 3 54.23 28.02 21.72
N TRP A 4 53.37 27.71 22.67
CA TRP A 4 52.51 26.54 22.60
C TRP A 4 51.24 26.93 21.81
N LEU A 5 51.04 26.32 20.64
CA LEU A 5 49.79 26.37 19.93
C LEU A 5 48.84 25.29 20.52
N PRO A 6 47.64 25.63 20.93
CA PRO A 6 46.66 24.61 21.23
C PRO A 6 46.08 24.05 19.92
N ILE A 7 46.28 22.79 19.74
CA ILE A 7 45.61 22.04 18.66
C ILE A 7 44.13 21.91 19.06
N PHE A 8 43.28 22.72 18.42
CA PHE A 8 41.84 22.53 18.50
C PHE A 8 41.46 21.27 17.70
N LEU A 9 41.25 20.17 18.43
CA LEU A 9 40.70 18.94 17.85
C LEU A 9 39.22 19.20 17.55
N LEU A 10 38.90 19.53 16.31
CA LEU A 10 37.53 19.69 15.83
C LEU A 10 36.93 18.30 15.72
N ILE A 11 36.22 17.86 16.77
CA ILE A 11 35.42 16.62 16.72
C ILE A 11 34.20 16.92 15.84
N LEU A 12 34.27 16.47 14.58
CA LEU A 12 33.14 16.48 13.66
C LEU A 12 32.18 15.37 14.10
N VAL A 13 31.21 15.72 14.93
CA VAL A 13 30.10 14.81 15.28
C VAL A 13 29.21 14.70 14.03
N LEU A 14 29.42 13.63 13.27
CA LEU A 14 28.49 13.18 12.25
C LEU A 14 27.20 12.73 12.95
N THR A 15 26.27 13.66 13.10
CA THR A 15 24.91 13.28 13.47
C THR A 15 24.26 12.64 12.26
N ASP A 16 24.25 11.33 12.23
CA ASP A 16 23.38 10.58 11.34
C ASP A 16 21.94 11.01 11.62
N ARG A 17 21.40 11.83 10.73
CA ARG A 17 20.00 12.17 10.77
C ARG A 17 19.23 10.93 10.31
N VAL A 18 18.76 10.16 11.28
CA VAL A 18 17.72 9.16 11.01
C VAL A 18 16.51 9.94 10.53
N VAL A 19 16.29 9.95 9.22
CA VAL A 19 15.09 10.51 8.63
C VAL A 19 13.95 9.55 8.94
N VAL A 20 13.30 9.75 10.09
CA VAL A 20 12.03 9.11 10.39
C VAL A 20 11.02 9.72 9.43
N ARG A 21 10.64 8.95 8.41
CA ARG A 21 9.61 9.36 7.46
C ARG A 21 8.28 9.41 8.20
N ALA A 22 7.85 10.60 8.58
CA ALA A 22 6.51 10.80 9.13
C ALA A 22 5.47 10.46 8.07
N GLN A 23 4.40 9.74 8.46
CA GLN A 23 3.24 9.54 7.59
C GLN A 23 2.67 10.91 7.22
N THR A 24 2.42 11.13 5.94
CA THR A 24 1.74 12.33 5.48
C THR A 24 0.26 12.27 5.85
N ASP A 25 -0.40 13.43 5.96
CA ASP A 25 -1.85 13.49 6.19
C ASP A 25 -2.63 12.76 5.09
N ALA A 26 -2.14 12.80 3.86
CA ALA A 26 -2.72 12.07 2.73
C ALA A 26 -2.63 10.54 2.91
N GLU A 27 -1.52 10.02 3.40
CA GLU A 27 -1.39 8.57 3.72
C GLU A 27 -2.33 8.16 4.85
N VAL A 28 -2.43 8.97 5.89
CA VAL A 28 -3.33 8.72 7.03
C VAL A 28 -4.78 8.66 6.55
N GLN A 29 -5.19 9.60 5.72
CA GLN A 29 -6.54 9.63 5.15
C GLN A 29 -6.80 8.43 4.23
N ALA A 30 -5.86 8.13 3.32
CA ALA A 30 -5.95 6.98 2.43
C ALA A 30 -6.07 5.66 3.20
N ARG A 31 -5.29 5.50 4.27
CA ARG A 31 -5.37 4.33 5.15
C ARG A 31 -6.72 4.21 5.83
N LYS A 32 -7.24 5.31 6.37
CA LYS A 32 -8.57 5.33 6.99
C LYS A 32 -9.64 4.91 5.99
N ASP A 33 -9.62 5.47 4.80
CA ASP A 33 -10.59 5.16 3.75
C ASP A 33 -10.47 3.72 3.26
N ALA A 34 -9.27 3.18 3.14
CA ALA A 34 -9.05 1.76 2.80
C ALA A 34 -9.61 0.82 3.88
N LEU A 35 -9.42 1.17 5.15
CA LEU A 35 -10.00 0.43 6.28
C LEU A 35 -11.52 0.51 6.32
N ASP A 36 -12.10 1.64 5.97
CA ASP A 36 -13.56 1.80 5.87
C ASP A 36 -14.15 0.89 4.78
N VAL A 37 -13.46 0.78 3.63
CA VAL A 37 -13.85 -0.16 2.56
C VAL A 37 -13.74 -1.61 3.05
N ALA A 38 -12.62 -1.97 3.65
CA ALA A 38 -12.41 -3.33 4.18
C ALA A 38 -13.43 -3.67 5.28
N GLY A 39 -13.79 -2.70 6.10
CA GLY A 39 -14.79 -2.84 7.17
C GLY A 39 -16.18 -3.22 6.65
N ALA A 40 -16.54 -2.79 5.43
CA ALA A 40 -17.80 -3.15 4.81
C ALA A 40 -17.93 -4.67 4.57
N PHE A 41 -16.82 -5.38 4.39
CA PHE A 41 -16.81 -6.83 4.20
C PHE A 41 -16.77 -7.63 5.51
N SER A 42 -16.56 -6.98 6.64
CA SER A 42 -16.48 -7.65 7.95
C SER A 42 -17.79 -8.34 8.34
N ASN A 43 -18.93 -7.82 7.88
CA ASN A 43 -20.24 -8.42 8.10
C ASN A 43 -20.41 -9.77 7.36
N ASP A 44 -19.63 -10.01 6.32
CA ASP A 44 -19.60 -11.26 5.57
C ASP A 44 -18.58 -12.26 6.13
N GLY A 45 -18.01 -11.97 7.30
CA GLY A 45 -17.08 -12.85 8.00
C GLY A 45 -15.61 -12.66 7.65
N PHE A 46 -15.27 -11.66 6.84
CA PHE A 46 -13.88 -11.33 6.52
C PHE A 46 -13.18 -10.66 7.69
N LYS A 47 -11.95 -11.10 7.95
CA LYS A 47 -11.05 -10.50 8.96
C LYS A 47 -9.97 -9.70 8.27
N ILE A 48 -9.77 -8.47 8.71
CA ILE A 48 -8.68 -7.64 8.21
C ILE A 48 -7.36 -8.23 8.71
N ARG A 49 -6.43 -8.48 7.78
CA ARG A 49 -5.09 -8.91 8.13
C ARG A 49 -4.29 -7.71 8.67
N ASP A 50 -3.50 -7.96 9.69
CA ASP A 50 -2.62 -6.95 10.25
C ASP A 50 -1.63 -6.43 9.20
N GLY A 51 -1.42 -5.13 9.21
CA GLY A 51 -0.56 -4.44 8.27
C GLY A 51 -1.34 -3.74 7.16
N HIS A 52 -0.64 -2.87 6.49
CA HIS A 52 -1.11 -2.14 5.31
C HIS A 52 0.08 -1.79 4.44
N SER A 53 -0.17 -1.59 3.17
CA SER A 53 0.82 -1.10 2.22
C SER A 53 0.38 0.24 1.68
N CYS A 54 1.21 1.25 1.85
CA CYS A 54 0.98 2.59 1.31
C CYS A 54 2.09 2.97 0.35
N GLY A 55 1.78 3.80 -0.61
CA GLY A 55 2.71 4.29 -1.61
C GLY A 55 2.11 5.40 -2.45
N LEU A 56 2.67 5.57 -3.62
CA LEU A 56 2.18 6.53 -4.62
C LEU A 56 1.64 5.78 -5.83
N VAL A 57 0.44 6.15 -6.25
CA VAL A 57 -0.12 5.75 -7.54
C VAL A 57 0.08 6.90 -8.51
N LYS A 58 0.66 6.60 -9.69
CA LYS A 58 1.02 7.59 -10.71
C LYS A 58 0.40 7.21 -12.06
N PRO A 59 0.15 8.20 -12.95
CA PRO A 59 -0.31 7.91 -14.30
C PRO A 59 0.65 6.96 -15.03
N HIS A 60 0.08 6.00 -15.76
CA HIS A 60 0.82 5.02 -16.59
C HIS A 60 1.75 4.08 -15.81
N GLU A 61 1.64 4.02 -14.49
CA GLU A 61 2.39 3.11 -13.63
C GLU A 61 1.44 2.24 -12.81
N HIS A 62 1.89 1.02 -12.50
CA HIS A 62 1.21 0.11 -11.60
C HIS A 62 1.87 0.18 -10.22
N ALA A 63 1.10 0.41 -9.18
CA ALA A 63 1.58 0.25 -7.82
C ALA A 63 1.36 -1.20 -7.38
N LEU A 64 2.45 -1.97 -7.29
CA LEU A 64 2.40 -3.41 -7.05
C LEU A 64 2.73 -3.75 -5.60
N VAL A 65 1.94 -4.65 -5.03
CA VAL A 65 2.17 -5.22 -3.69
C VAL A 65 2.17 -6.74 -3.81
N ALA A 66 3.27 -7.37 -3.40
CA ALA A 66 3.37 -8.83 -3.35
C ALA A 66 2.66 -9.37 -2.10
N VAL A 67 1.85 -10.40 -2.29
CA VAL A 67 1.12 -11.08 -1.22
C VAL A 67 1.22 -12.59 -1.37
N ASN A 68 1.24 -13.31 -0.26
CA ASN A 68 1.14 -14.77 -0.24
C ASN A 68 -0.30 -15.15 0.07
N LEU A 69 -0.94 -15.85 -0.85
CA LEU A 69 -2.32 -16.30 -0.73
C LEU A 69 -2.41 -17.82 -0.65
N TYR A 70 -3.43 -18.31 0.01
CA TYR A 70 -3.64 -19.72 0.24
C TYR A 70 -4.93 -20.18 -0.41
N ALA A 71 -4.85 -21.30 -1.14
CA ALA A 71 -6.03 -21.97 -1.69
C ALA A 71 -7.01 -22.34 -0.56
N GLY A 72 -8.29 -22.17 -0.82
CA GLY A 72 -9.35 -22.40 0.16
C GLY A 72 -9.77 -21.18 0.95
N ASN A 73 -8.99 -20.10 0.94
CA ASN A 73 -9.37 -18.81 1.51
C ASN A 73 -10.01 -17.92 0.44
N GLN A 74 -10.80 -16.99 0.92
CA GLN A 74 -11.33 -15.87 0.13
C GLN A 74 -10.68 -14.58 0.61
N TYR A 75 -10.35 -13.70 -0.33
CA TYR A 75 -9.67 -12.43 -0.03
C TYR A 75 -10.41 -11.25 -0.62
N TRP A 76 -10.37 -10.13 0.10
CA TRP A 76 -10.71 -8.81 -0.42
C TRP A 76 -9.52 -7.88 -0.25
N PHE A 77 -9.10 -7.25 -1.35
CA PHE A 77 -8.06 -6.24 -1.38
C PHE A 77 -8.73 -4.88 -1.53
N SER A 78 -8.60 -4.04 -0.51
CA SER A 78 -9.27 -2.74 -0.43
C SER A 78 -8.25 -1.62 -0.47
N ALA A 79 -8.39 -0.72 -1.41
CA ALA A 79 -7.51 0.42 -1.60
C ALA A 79 -8.28 1.74 -1.62
N ALA A 80 -7.60 2.80 -1.20
CA ALA A 80 -8.11 4.15 -1.30
C ALA A 80 -6.98 5.15 -1.54
N THR A 81 -7.32 6.25 -2.17
CA THR A 81 -6.45 7.42 -2.32
C THR A 81 -7.12 8.64 -1.68
N ALA A 82 -6.33 9.51 -1.06
CA ALA A 82 -6.80 10.77 -0.51
C ALA A 82 -6.94 11.88 -1.57
N GLU A 83 -6.33 11.67 -2.73
CA GLU A 83 -6.35 12.65 -3.83
C GLU A 83 -7.57 12.41 -4.73
N PRO A 84 -8.14 13.48 -5.35
CA PRO A 84 -9.22 13.34 -6.32
C PRO A 84 -8.76 12.52 -7.53
N SER A 85 -9.05 11.24 -7.52
CA SER A 85 -8.61 10.28 -8.54
C SER A 85 -9.59 9.11 -8.61
N LYS A 86 -9.58 8.41 -9.72
CA LYS A 86 -10.23 7.08 -9.82
C LYS A 86 -9.16 6.02 -9.86
N ILE A 87 -9.29 5.05 -8.99
CA ILE A 87 -8.38 3.91 -8.90
C ILE A 87 -9.12 2.59 -9.13
N ALA A 88 -8.38 1.57 -9.50
CA ALA A 88 -8.84 0.19 -9.63
C ALA A 88 -7.83 -0.74 -8.96
N VAL A 89 -8.31 -1.87 -8.46
CA VAL A 89 -7.48 -2.94 -7.91
C VAL A 89 -7.57 -4.16 -8.80
N SER A 90 -6.42 -4.68 -9.17
CA SER A 90 -6.29 -5.90 -9.97
C SER A 90 -5.35 -6.88 -9.30
N VAL A 91 -5.51 -8.16 -9.57
CA VAL A 91 -4.67 -9.22 -9.03
C VAL A 91 -4.03 -10.00 -10.18
N TYR A 92 -2.74 -10.27 -10.05
CA TYR A 92 -1.95 -11.04 -11.02
C TYR A 92 -1.33 -12.25 -10.33
N ASP A 93 -1.26 -13.37 -11.04
CA ASP A 93 -0.53 -14.54 -10.57
C ASP A 93 0.99 -14.37 -10.71
N GLU A 94 1.75 -15.35 -10.25
CA GLU A 94 3.22 -15.30 -10.31
C GLU A 94 3.78 -15.31 -11.74
N THR A 95 2.99 -15.67 -12.74
CA THR A 95 3.37 -15.62 -14.17
C THR A 95 3.12 -14.25 -14.79
N GLY A 96 2.49 -13.32 -14.05
CA GLY A 96 2.10 -12.00 -14.52
C GLY A 96 0.77 -11.97 -15.27
N LYS A 97 0.00 -13.07 -15.22
CA LYS A 97 -1.33 -13.13 -15.80
C LYS A 97 -2.36 -12.57 -14.83
N GLN A 98 -3.22 -11.66 -15.32
CA GLN A 98 -4.32 -11.14 -14.53
C GLN A 98 -5.35 -12.23 -14.25
N VAL A 99 -5.72 -12.36 -12.98
CA VAL A 99 -6.77 -13.30 -12.56
C VAL A 99 -8.13 -12.61 -12.53
N THR A 100 -9.20 -13.38 -12.68
CA THR A 100 -10.56 -12.86 -12.59
C THR A 100 -10.91 -12.57 -11.14
N THR A 101 -11.41 -11.36 -10.88
CA THR A 101 -11.80 -10.89 -9.55
C THR A 101 -13.23 -10.34 -9.56
N GLU A 102 -13.85 -10.34 -8.39
CA GLU A 102 -14.99 -9.47 -8.14
C GLU A 102 -14.46 -8.04 -7.92
N SER A 103 -15.13 -7.04 -8.48
CA SER A 103 -14.64 -5.67 -8.42
C SER A 103 -15.65 -4.74 -7.76
N TYR A 104 -15.13 -3.85 -6.92
CA TYR A 104 -15.84 -2.70 -6.39
C TYR A 104 -15.05 -1.44 -6.74
N ASN A 105 -15.71 -0.46 -7.35
CA ASN A 105 -15.09 0.79 -7.74
C ASN A 105 -16.01 1.96 -7.38
N ASN A 106 -15.50 2.90 -6.62
CA ASN A 106 -16.19 4.12 -6.23
C ASN A 106 -15.20 5.29 -6.16
N GLY A 107 -14.71 5.72 -7.34
CA GLY A 107 -13.78 6.84 -7.46
C GLY A 107 -12.45 6.60 -6.74
N GLU A 108 -12.25 7.28 -5.63
CA GLU A 108 -11.04 7.21 -4.80
C GLU A 108 -10.91 5.90 -4.01
N LYS A 109 -11.91 5.04 -4.05
CA LYS A 109 -11.96 3.76 -3.35
C LYS A 109 -12.21 2.63 -4.33
N ALA A 110 -11.48 1.54 -4.16
CA ALA A 110 -11.65 0.34 -4.97
C ALA A 110 -11.34 -0.91 -4.16
N ALA A 111 -11.94 -2.02 -4.55
CA ALA A 111 -11.63 -3.32 -3.98
C ALA A 111 -11.71 -4.41 -5.03
N ALA A 112 -10.96 -5.50 -4.82
CA ALA A 112 -11.02 -6.71 -5.62
C ALA A 112 -11.16 -7.93 -4.72
N GLY A 113 -12.13 -8.77 -5.01
CA GLY A 113 -12.35 -10.05 -4.33
C GLY A 113 -11.78 -11.21 -5.16
N PHE A 114 -11.02 -12.07 -4.52
CA PHE A 114 -10.34 -13.18 -5.18
C PHE A 114 -10.27 -14.42 -4.28
N SER A 115 -10.55 -15.58 -4.86
CA SER A 115 -10.43 -16.88 -4.22
C SER A 115 -9.42 -17.71 -5.01
N PRO A 116 -8.16 -17.82 -4.56
CA PRO A 116 -7.13 -18.53 -5.32
C PRO A 116 -7.40 -20.03 -5.36
N ALA A 117 -7.24 -20.62 -6.54
CA ALA A 117 -7.27 -22.07 -6.71
C ALA A 117 -5.97 -22.73 -6.25
N ASN A 118 -4.86 -22.01 -6.31
CA ASN A 118 -3.53 -22.46 -5.91
C ASN A 118 -2.92 -21.50 -4.90
N SER A 119 -2.30 -22.03 -3.84
CA SER A 119 -1.48 -21.26 -2.93
C SER A 119 -0.22 -20.78 -3.61
N GLY A 120 0.21 -19.57 -3.32
CA GLY A 120 1.42 -19.00 -3.91
C GLY A 120 1.51 -17.50 -3.75
N GLN A 121 2.48 -16.92 -4.42
CA GLN A 121 2.67 -15.49 -4.48
C GLN A 121 1.82 -14.88 -5.60
N TYR A 122 1.13 -13.82 -5.26
CA TYR A 122 0.33 -13.01 -6.18
C TYR A 122 0.77 -11.55 -6.08
N LEU A 123 0.49 -10.78 -7.10
CA LEU A 123 0.72 -9.34 -7.13
C LEU A 123 -0.63 -8.63 -7.15
N VAL A 124 -0.83 -7.74 -6.20
CA VAL A 124 -1.97 -6.83 -6.17
C VAL A 124 -1.53 -5.50 -6.76
N SER A 125 -2.23 -5.04 -7.78
CA SER A 125 -1.96 -3.76 -8.44
C SER A 125 -3.02 -2.75 -8.05
N VAL A 126 -2.57 -1.56 -7.65
CA VAL A 126 -3.42 -0.38 -7.55
C VAL A 126 -3.10 0.50 -8.75
N ASP A 127 -4.09 0.71 -9.59
CA ASP A 127 -3.95 1.41 -10.87
C ASP A 127 -4.74 2.69 -10.89
N LEU A 128 -4.15 3.74 -11.46
CA LEU A 128 -4.85 4.99 -11.69
C LEU A 128 -5.66 4.88 -12.98
N VAL A 129 -6.98 5.09 -12.85
CA VAL A 129 -7.91 5.10 -14.00
C VAL A 129 -8.08 6.52 -14.52
N GLU A 130 -8.26 7.50 -13.61
CA GLU A 130 -8.39 8.92 -13.93
C GLU A 130 -7.75 9.77 -12.84
N GLY A 131 -7.24 10.93 -13.20
CA GLY A 131 -6.64 11.91 -12.30
C GLY A 131 -5.12 11.89 -12.31
N ASN A 132 -4.51 12.59 -11.37
CA ASN A 132 -3.06 12.74 -11.27
C ASN A 132 -2.41 11.70 -10.33
N GLY A 133 -3.22 10.91 -9.64
CA GLY A 133 -2.74 9.99 -8.63
C GLY A 133 -2.43 10.69 -7.29
N GLY A 134 -1.58 10.07 -6.51
CA GLY A 134 -1.20 10.54 -5.18
C GLY A 134 -0.97 9.38 -4.22
N SER A 135 -1.03 9.67 -2.93
CA SER A 135 -0.87 8.66 -1.90
C SER A 135 -2.05 7.69 -1.88
N PHE A 136 -1.75 6.41 -1.85
CA PHE A 136 -2.73 5.35 -1.65
C PHE A 136 -2.35 4.47 -0.47
N CYS A 137 -3.32 3.78 0.11
CA CYS A 137 -3.11 2.65 1.00
C CYS A 137 -3.95 1.45 0.55
N LEU A 138 -3.39 0.28 0.76
CA LEU A 138 -4.00 -1.02 0.49
C LEU A 138 -4.02 -1.83 1.77
N VAL A 139 -5.17 -2.37 2.09
CA VAL A 139 -5.36 -3.36 3.15
C VAL A 139 -6.05 -4.58 2.57
N TYR A 140 -5.87 -5.74 3.16
CA TYR A 140 -6.61 -6.90 2.73
C TYR A 140 -7.19 -7.70 3.88
N SER A 141 -8.29 -8.35 3.59
CA SER A 141 -9.04 -9.20 4.51
C SER A 141 -9.23 -10.58 3.91
N TYR A 142 -9.51 -11.56 4.77
CA TYR A 142 -9.64 -12.96 4.40
C TYR A 142 -10.69 -13.67 5.25
N LYS A 143 -11.20 -14.76 4.73
CA LYS A 143 -11.98 -15.77 5.45
C LYS A 143 -11.80 -17.16 4.85
#